data_28798271dca2918cb8999c06a8a8dcb3
#
_entry.id   28798271dca2918cb8999c06a8a8dcb3
#
_cell.length_a   1.000
_cell.length_b   1.000
_cell.length_c   1.000
_cell.angle_alpha   90.00
_cell.angle_beta   90.00
_cell.angle_gamma   90.00
#
_symmetry.space_group_name_H-M   'P 1'
#
loop_
_entity.id
_entity.type
_entity.pdbx_description
1 polymer ?
#
loop_
_entity_poly.entity_id
_entity_poly.type
_entity_poly.pdbx_seq_one_letter_code
_entity_poly.pdbx_strand_id
1 'polypeptide(L)' 'MESTDPLFTAADLAAYLDVPVATLYAWRCRGEGPIGFRVGKHLRYRRSDIEAWIRGRLEQTPYARGL' A
#
# COMPACT_ATOMS: atom_id res chain seq x y z
N MET A 1 23.02 1.61 7.94
CA MET A 1 22.39 1.80 8.10
C MET A 1 21.35 1.08 8.33
N GLU A 2 20.82 1.01 8.95
CA GLU A 2 19.87 0.37 9.09
C GLU A 2 18.74 0.94 8.75
N SER A 3 17.97 0.42 7.99
CA SER A 3 16.78 0.97 7.57
C SER A 3 15.73 0.77 8.58
N THR A 4 14.99 1.73 8.82
CA THR A 4 13.89 1.61 9.72
C THR A 4 12.58 1.57 8.97
N ASP A 5 12.61 1.37 7.65
CA ASP A 5 11.42 1.38 6.82
C ASP A 5 11.30 0.03 6.15
N PRO A 6 10.72 -0.94 6.85
CA PRO A 6 10.64 -2.29 6.30
C PRO A 6 9.87 -2.33 5.00
N LEU A 7 10.21 -3.32 4.18
CA LEU A 7 9.53 -3.51 2.91
C LEU A 7 8.45 -4.57 3.05
N PHE A 8 7.35 -4.34 2.36
CA PHE A 8 6.25 -5.28 2.32
C PHE A 8 6.21 -5.92 0.95
N THR A 9 5.92 -7.19 0.91
CA THR A 9 5.60 -7.85 -0.36
C THR A 9 4.17 -7.50 -0.72
N ALA A 10 3.76 -7.82 -1.95
CA ALA A 10 2.36 -7.65 -2.32
C ALA A 10 1.46 -8.48 -1.43
N ALA A 11 1.87 -9.70 -1.09
CA ALA A 11 1.07 -10.53 -0.21
C ALA A 11 0.97 -9.93 1.18
N ASP A 12 2.06 -9.37 1.69
CA ASP A 12 2.05 -8.72 3.00
C ASP A 12 1.08 -7.55 3.01
N LEU A 13 1.11 -6.73 1.96
CA LEU A 13 0.25 -5.57 1.91
C LEU A 13 -1.21 -5.97 1.76
N ALA A 14 -1.48 -6.99 0.96
CA ALA A 14 -2.84 -7.49 0.79
C ALA A 14 -3.41 -7.95 2.12
N ALA A 15 -2.59 -8.67 2.89
CA ALA A 15 -3.02 -9.13 4.21
C ALA A 15 -3.22 -7.96 5.16
N TYR A 16 -2.34 -6.98 5.11
CA TYR A 16 -2.40 -5.82 5.98
C TYR A 16 -3.68 -5.02 5.72
N LEU A 17 -4.05 -4.86 4.46
CA LEU A 17 -5.24 -4.13 4.10
C LEU A 17 -6.48 -5.02 4.02
N ASP A 18 -6.28 -6.33 4.12
CA ASP A 18 -7.37 -7.30 4.05
C ASP A 18 -8.10 -7.22 2.71
N VAL A 19 -7.35 -7.20 1.64
CA VAL A 19 -7.90 -7.22 0.29
C VAL A 19 -7.18 -8.30 -0.51
N PRO A 20 -7.78 -8.78 -1.60
CA PRO A 20 -7.10 -9.76 -2.44
C PRO A 20 -5.85 -9.16 -3.08
N VAL A 21 -4.84 -10.01 -3.30
CA VAL A 21 -3.63 -9.57 -3.98
C VAL A 21 -3.95 -9.01 -5.36
N ALA A 22 -4.93 -9.61 -6.04
CA ALA A 22 -5.31 -9.14 -7.36
C ALA A 22 -5.74 -7.67 -7.34
N THR A 23 -6.31 -7.23 -6.24
CA THR A 23 -6.71 -5.82 -6.10
C THR A 23 -5.50 -4.90 -6.16
N LEU A 24 -4.39 -5.32 -5.55
CA LEU A 24 -3.18 -4.51 -5.57
C LEU A 24 -2.63 -4.37 -6.98
N TYR A 25 -2.66 -5.45 -7.75
CA TYR A 25 -2.17 -5.39 -9.11
C TYR A 25 -3.08 -4.55 -10.00
N ALA A 26 -4.39 -4.63 -9.75
CA ALA A 26 -5.33 -3.79 -10.48
C ALA A 26 -5.09 -2.32 -10.19
N TRP A 27 -4.87 -1.99 -8.92
CA TRP A 27 -4.57 -0.60 -8.56
C TRP A 27 -3.31 -0.13 -9.25
N ARG A 28 -2.28 -0.96 -9.25
CA ARG A 28 -1.02 -0.58 -9.85
C ARG A 28 -1.18 -0.30 -11.33
N CYS A 29 -1.98 -1.09 -12.01
CA CYS A 29 -2.23 -0.88 -13.43
C CYS A 29 -2.93 0.44 -13.70
N ARG A 30 -3.72 0.90 -12.75
CA ARG A 30 -4.47 2.15 -12.91
C ARG A 30 -3.78 3.34 -12.25
N GLY A 31 -2.59 3.14 -11.68
CA GLY A 31 -1.91 4.22 -11.00
C GLY A 31 -2.55 4.56 -9.66
N GLU A 32 -3.21 3.59 -9.04
CA GLU A 32 -3.85 3.78 -7.75
C GLU A 32 -3.13 3.00 -6.67
N GLY A 33 -3.55 3.17 -5.44
CA GLY A 33 -2.96 2.44 -4.33
C GLY A 33 -1.67 3.08 -3.85
N PRO A 34 -1.02 2.45 -2.88
CA PRO A 34 0.24 2.96 -2.37
C PRO A 34 1.33 2.88 -3.44
N ILE A 35 2.34 3.71 -3.28
CA ILE A 35 3.47 3.68 -4.20
C ILE A 35 4.24 2.38 -3.99
N GLY A 36 4.44 1.65 -5.07
CA GLY A 36 5.21 0.43 -5.04
C GLY A 36 6.35 0.50 -6.03
N PHE A 37 7.30 -0.38 -5.91
CA PHE A 37 8.43 -0.43 -6.83
C PHE A 37 8.85 -1.88 -7.02
N ARG A 38 9.63 -2.09 -8.07
CA ARG A 38 10.05 -3.43 -8.38
C ARG A 38 11.47 -3.69 -7.92
N VAL A 39 11.67 -4.86 -7.35
CA VAL A 39 12.99 -5.37 -7.06
C VAL A 39 13.10 -6.62 -7.92
N GLY A 40 13.73 -6.50 -9.07
CA GLY A 40 13.70 -7.56 -10.05
C GLY A 40 12.30 -7.74 -10.56
N LYS A 41 11.74 -8.95 -10.40
CA LYS A 41 10.39 -9.22 -10.79
C LYS A 41 9.41 -9.04 -9.68
N HIS A 42 9.88 -8.71 -8.49
CA HIS A 42 9.04 -8.70 -7.30
C HIS A 42 8.60 -7.30 -6.96
N LEU A 43 7.34 -7.15 -6.60
CA LEU A 43 6.79 -5.87 -6.21
C LEU A 43 6.98 -5.68 -4.72
N ARG A 44 7.42 -4.50 -4.34
CA ARG A 44 7.67 -4.18 -2.94
C ARG A 44 7.10 -2.81 -2.61
N TYR A 45 6.75 -2.63 -1.35
CA TYR A 45 6.19 -1.38 -0.86
C TYR A 45 6.91 -1.00 0.40
N ARG A 46 7.21 0.28 0.57
CA ARG A 46 7.78 0.76 1.82
C ARG A 46 6.66 1.06 2.79
N ARG A 47 6.88 0.75 4.05
CA ARG A 47 5.86 0.99 5.06
C ARG A 47 5.45 2.46 5.10
N SER A 48 6.41 3.38 4.99
CA SER A 48 6.08 4.78 5.03
C SER A 48 5.15 5.20 3.89
N ASP A 49 5.34 4.60 2.71
CA ASP A 49 4.48 4.90 1.57
C ASP A 49 3.08 4.34 1.77
N ILE A 50 3.00 3.16 2.40
CA ILE A 50 1.70 2.57 2.71
C ILE A 50 0.95 3.46 3.68
N GLU A 51 1.63 3.93 4.71
CA GLU A 51 0.99 4.76 5.72
C GLU A 51 0.56 6.10 5.16
N ALA A 52 1.37 6.67 4.29
CA ALA A 52 1.01 7.94 3.65
C ALA A 52 -0.24 7.77 2.80
N TRP A 53 -0.31 6.66 2.07
CA TRP A 53 -1.48 6.40 1.24
C TRP A 53 -2.73 6.23 2.09
N ILE A 54 -2.62 5.49 3.18
CA ILE A 54 -3.75 5.28 4.07
C ILE A 54 -4.23 6.61 4.63
N ARG A 55 -3.28 7.45 5.05
CA ARG A 55 -3.62 8.75 5.58
C ARG A 55 -4.38 9.59 4.56
N GLY A 56 -3.93 9.55 3.31
CA GLY A 56 -4.61 10.27 2.25
C GLY A 56 -6.01 9.76 2.02
N ARG A 57 -6.18 8.43 2.10
CA ARG A 57 -7.52 7.86 1.93
C ARG A 57 -8.45 8.30 3.05
N LEU A 58 -7.94 8.32 4.25
CA LEU A 58 -8.76 8.74 5.38
C LEU A 58 -9.19 10.19 5.24
N GLU A 59 -8.31 11.03 4.75
CA GLU A 59 -8.64 12.44 4.57
C GLU A 59 -9.68 12.63 3.49
N GLN A 60 -9.72 11.75 2.50
CA GLN A 60 -10.67 11.86 1.42
C GLN A 60 -12.01 11.24 1.73
N THR A 61 -12.11 10.50 2.82
CA THR A 61 -13.32 9.76 3.12
C THR A 61 -14.17 10.58 4.07
N PRO A 62 -15.31 11.07 3.63
CA PRO A 62 -16.10 12.01 4.45
C PRO A 62 -16.60 11.41 5.74
N TYR A 63 -16.80 10.11 5.77
CA TYR A 63 -17.34 9.49 6.96
C TYR A 63 -16.33 8.77 7.80
N ALA A 64 -15.07 9.00 7.57
CA ALA A 64 -14.03 8.24 8.25
C ALA A 64 -14.14 8.37 9.75
N ARG A 65 -14.52 9.57 10.20
CA ARG A 65 -14.61 9.73 11.58
C ARG A 65 -15.93 9.57 12.11
N GLY A 66 -16.90 9.51 11.32
CA GLY A 66 -18.27 9.49 11.75
C GLY A 66 -18.70 8.15 12.27
N LEU A 67 -17.90 7.19 12.07
CA LEU A 67 -18.26 5.87 12.54
C LEU A 67 -17.75 5.65 13.93
#